data_348060f1269ee7cc978037d720186894
#
_entry.id   348060f1269ee7cc978037d720186894
#
_cell.length_a   1.000
_cell.length_b   1.000
_cell.length_c   1.000
_cell.angle_alpha   90.00
_cell.angle_beta   90.00
_cell.angle_gamma   90.00
#
_symmetry.space_group_name_H-M   'P 1'
#
loop_
_entity.id
_entity.type
_entity.pdbx_description
1 polymer ?
#
loop_
_entity_poly.entity_id
_entity_poly.type
_entity_poly.pdbx_seq_one_letter_code
_entity_poly.pdbx_strand_id
1 'polypeptide(L)'
;MAIKSEVRLFDTHCHFDFDAFASDFPTEISLAQQAGVERFLIPSIGPQNWQRVAQLAEQFPGAVYYALGFHPYFLQSDWHNPLARLERELSVRSEACIALGEMGLDGMIAVDTQLQEQLLVGQLAIAQSAQLPVILHSRKTHNRLLQLLKQTRFQYGGVLHAFSGSVQQAQQFIALGFRIGVGGVITYPRANKTRQAVAMLPIESLVLETDAPDMPLSGLQGQPNHPRYLPQVLDALAQLRNEDPHQLAQQLWDNSLRVFGLSEA
;
A
#
# COMPACT_ATOMS: atom_id res chain seq x y z
N MET A 1 12.57 -29.15 9.78
CA MET A 1 11.41 -28.45 10.33
C MET A 1 11.74 -26.97 10.29
N ALA A 2 11.14 -26.21 9.39
CA ALA A 2 11.29 -24.76 9.39
C ALA A 2 10.62 -24.23 10.66
N ILE A 3 11.34 -23.45 11.46
CA ILE A 3 10.79 -22.72 12.59
C ILE A 3 9.79 -21.75 11.96
N LYS A 4 8.48 -21.94 12.25
CA LYS A 4 7.46 -20.97 11.89
C LYS A 4 7.91 -19.65 12.50
N SER A 5 8.00 -18.60 11.71
CA SER A 5 8.27 -17.24 12.20
C SER A 5 7.26 -16.95 13.34
N GLU A 6 7.78 -16.58 14.53
CA GLU A 6 6.91 -16.20 15.66
C GLU A 6 6.19 -14.87 15.45
N VAL A 7 6.44 -14.21 14.32
CA VAL A 7 5.91 -12.89 13.96
C VAL A 7 4.88 -13.01 12.85
N ARG A 8 3.74 -12.34 13.02
CA ARG A 8 2.73 -12.16 11.96
C ARG A 8 2.91 -10.80 11.31
N LEU A 9 2.97 -10.78 9.97
CA LEU A 9 3.15 -9.56 9.20
C LEU A 9 2.00 -9.39 8.20
N PHE A 10 1.63 -8.14 7.96
CA PHE A 10 0.70 -7.74 6.92
C PHE A 10 1.46 -6.89 5.89
N ASP A 11 1.56 -7.38 4.66
CA ASP A 11 2.03 -6.59 3.53
C ASP A 11 0.88 -5.71 3.03
N THR A 12 0.90 -4.43 3.40
CA THR A 12 -0.20 -3.50 3.11
C THR A 12 -0.20 -2.97 1.68
N HIS A 13 0.80 -3.35 0.86
CA HIS A 13 0.88 -2.97 -0.54
C HIS A 13 1.80 -3.91 -1.32
N CYS A 14 1.24 -4.79 -2.13
CA CYS A 14 1.98 -5.62 -3.07
C CYS A 14 1.12 -5.95 -4.30
N HIS A 15 1.73 -5.93 -5.49
CA HIS A 15 1.06 -6.28 -6.75
C HIS A 15 1.25 -7.78 -7.06
N PHE A 16 0.72 -8.63 -6.21
CA PHE A 16 0.77 -10.08 -6.37
C PHE A 16 0.00 -10.59 -7.61
N ASP A 17 -0.83 -9.74 -8.21
CA ASP A 17 -1.55 -10.02 -9.44
C ASP A 17 -0.71 -9.85 -10.72
N PHE A 18 0.48 -9.26 -10.62
CA PHE A 18 1.35 -9.00 -11.77
C PHE A 18 2.02 -10.28 -12.31
N ASP A 19 2.45 -10.21 -13.58
CA ASP A 19 3.00 -11.35 -14.32
C ASP A 19 4.19 -12.03 -13.63
N ALA A 20 4.94 -11.30 -12.81
CA ALA A 20 6.04 -11.85 -12.03
C ALA A 20 5.61 -13.00 -11.10
N PHE A 21 4.33 -13.06 -10.72
CA PHE A 21 3.74 -14.05 -9.80
C PHE A 21 2.64 -14.91 -10.46
N ALA A 22 2.30 -14.62 -11.72
CA ALA A 22 1.13 -15.22 -12.37
C ALA A 22 1.26 -16.72 -12.65
N SER A 23 2.49 -17.26 -12.68
CA SER A 23 2.72 -18.66 -13.05
C SER A 23 2.29 -19.67 -11.97
N ASP A 24 2.43 -19.30 -10.69
CA ASP A 24 2.07 -20.18 -9.56
C ASP A 24 1.78 -19.38 -8.29
N PHE A 25 0.71 -18.60 -8.30
CA PHE A 25 0.30 -17.74 -7.19
C PHE A 25 0.16 -18.49 -5.84
N PRO A 26 -0.41 -19.75 -5.77
CA PRO A 26 -0.44 -20.50 -4.52
C PRO A 26 0.95 -20.76 -3.91
N THR A 27 1.93 -21.06 -4.73
CA THR A 27 3.32 -21.23 -4.26
C THR A 27 3.91 -19.92 -3.75
N GLU A 28 3.69 -18.80 -4.45
CA GLU A 28 4.20 -17.49 -4.04
C GLU A 28 3.58 -17.02 -2.71
N ILE A 29 2.27 -17.20 -2.53
CA ILE A 29 1.59 -16.97 -1.23
C ILE A 29 2.22 -17.85 -0.13
N SER A 30 2.41 -19.15 -0.39
CA SER A 30 2.98 -20.09 0.58
C SER A 30 4.40 -19.67 1.00
N LEU A 31 5.23 -19.23 0.06
CA LEU A 31 6.57 -18.73 0.34
C LEU A 31 6.54 -17.49 1.26
N ALA A 32 5.61 -16.57 1.03
CA ALA A 32 5.46 -15.40 1.89
C ALA A 32 4.94 -15.78 3.29
N GLN A 33 3.97 -16.69 3.37
CA GLN A 33 3.44 -17.19 4.65
C GLN A 33 4.50 -17.96 5.48
N GLN A 34 5.37 -18.71 4.84
CA GLN A 34 6.50 -19.37 5.51
C GLN A 34 7.49 -18.35 6.11
N ALA A 35 7.57 -17.17 5.53
CA ALA A 35 8.35 -16.05 6.06
C ALA A 35 7.61 -15.23 7.15
N GLY A 36 6.35 -15.58 7.49
CA GLY A 36 5.57 -14.90 8.51
C GLY A 36 4.64 -13.80 7.97
N VAL A 37 4.54 -13.64 6.64
CA VAL A 37 3.59 -12.68 6.05
C VAL A 37 2.25 -13.38 5.85
N GLU A 38 1.28 -13.06 6.69
CA GLU A 38 0.01 -13.77 6.75
C GLU A 38 -1.10 -13.07 5.96
N ARG A 39 -1.03 -11.74 5.83
CA ARG A 39 -2.03 -10.95 5.11
C ARG A 39 -1.38 -10.07 4.04
N PHE A 40 -2.13 -9.86 2.96
CA PHE A 40 -1.69 -9.13 1.78
C PHE A 40 -2.80 -8.22 1.29
N LEU A 41 -2.49 -6.96 1.02
CA LEU A 41 -3.39 -6.06 0.29
C LEU A 41 -2.85 -5.85 -1.12
N ILE A 42 -3.65 -6.23 -2.12
CA ILE A 42 -3.35 -6.05 -3.53
C ILE A 42 -4.14 -4.83 -4.04
N PRO A 43 -3.51 -3.68 -4.23
CA PRO A 43 -4.17 -2.54 -4.84
C PRO A 43 -4.28 -2.73 -6.34
N SER A 44 -5.41 -2.34 -6.92
CA SER A 44 -5.59 -2.39 -8.36
C SER A 44 -4.95 -1.18 -9.05
N ILE A 45 -4.65 -1.32 -10.33
CA ILE A 45 -4.09 -0.24 -11.15
C ILE A 45 -5.11 0.38 -12.10
N GLY A 46 -6.27 -0.27 -12.27
CA GLY A 46 -7.35 0.16 -13.15
C GLY A 46 -8.25 -1.00 -13.55
N PRO A 47 -9.21 -0.76 -14.46
CA PRO A 47 -10.20 -1.76 -14.86
C PRO A 47 -9.61 -3.06 -15.43
N GLN A 48 -8.38 -3.00 -15.91
CA GLN A 48 -7.69 -4.15 -16.51
C GLN A 48 -7.33 -5.24 -15.50
N ASN A 49 -7.25 -4.92 -14.20
CA ASN A 49 -6.92 -5.92 -13.18
C ASN A 49 -7.95 -6.04 -12.04
N TRP A 50 -9.05 -5.26 -12.03
CA TRP A 50 -10.06 -5.31 -10.96
C TRP A 50 -10.59 -6.72 -10.72
N GLN A 51 -10.97 -7.43 -11.80
CA GLN A 51 -11.46 -8.80 -11.69
C GLN A 51 -10.37 -9.74 -11.14
N ARG A 52 -9.12 -9.54 -11.55
CA ARG A 52 -8.01 -10.40 -11.12
C ARG A 52 -7.76 -10.29 -9.63
N VAL A 53 -7.68 -9.06 -9.09
CA VAL A 53 -7.43 -8.84 -7.65
C VAL A 53 -8.58 -9.38 -6.79
N ALA A 54 -9.84 -9.23 -7.24
CA ALA A 54 -11.00 -9.80 -6.56
C ALA A 54 -10.96 -11.34 -6.53
N GLN A 55 -10.64 -11.98 -7.66
CA GLN A 55 -10.50 -13.43 -7.75
C GLN A 55 -9.39 -13.98 -6.84
N LEU A 56 -8.26 -13.29 -6.71
CA LEU A 56 -7.20 -13.70 -5.80
C LEU A 56 -7.65 -13.63 -4.34
N ALA A 57 -8.40 -12.59 -3.96
CA ALA A 57 -8.98 -12.50 -2.62
C ALA A 57 -10.00 -13.59 -2.33
N GLU A 58 -10.81 -13.98 -3.32
CA GLU A 58 -11.76 -15.11 -3.21
C GLU A 58 -11.05 -16.46 -3.03
N GLN A 59 -9.90 -16.66 -3.67
CA GLN A 59 -9.11 -17.89 -3.56
C GLN A 59 -8.43 -18.04 -2.19
N PHE A 60 -8.10 -16.92 -1.52
CA PHE A 60 -7.38 -16.91 -0.25
C PHE A 60 -8.10 -16.02 0.79
N PRO A 61 -9.32 -16.42 1.20
CA PRO A 61 -10.13 -15.63 2.12
C PRO A 61 -9.42 -15.46 3.47
N GLY A 62 -9.45 -14.22 4.00
CA GLY A 62 -8.79 -13.85 5.25
C GLY A 62 -7.27 -13.61 5.15
N ALA A 63 -6.63 -14.05 4.06
CA ALA A 63 -5.22 -13.77 3.79
C ALA A 63 -5.04 -12.67 2.74
N VAL A 64 -5.79 -12.71 1.64
CA VAL A 64 -5.68 -11.72 0.56
C VAL A 64 -6.87 -10.77 0.60
N TYR A 65 -6.55 -9.49 0.59
CA TYR A 65 -7.48 -8.37 0.46
C TYR A 65 -7.13 -7.56 -0.79
N TYR A 66 -8.04 -6.71 -1.25
CA TYR A 66 -7.80 -5.88 -2.42
C TYR A 66 -8.37 -4.47 -2.28
N ALA A 67 -7.87 -3.56 -3.11
CA ALA A 67 -8.41 -2.23 -3.29
C ALA A 67 -8.74 -1.98 -4.76
N LEU A 68 -9.79 -1.20 -5.03
CA LEU A 68 -10.19 -0.80 -6.38
C LEU A 68 -9.83 0.66 -6.62
N GLY A 69 -9.20 0.96 -7.74
CA GLY A 69 -8.80 2.32 -8.06
C GLY A 69 -8.21 2.49 -9.45
N PHE A 70 -7.76 3.71 -9.72
CA PHE A 70 -7.05 4.11 -10.93
C PHE A 70 -5.70 4.68 -10.55
N HIS A 71 -4.65 3.91 -10.80
CA HIS A 71 -3.28 4.32 -10.57
C HIS A 71 -2.83 5.37 -11.60
N PRO A 72 -2.16 6.47 -11.21
CA PRO A 72 -1.81 7.56 -12.13
C PRO A 72 -0.97 7.13 -13.34
N TYR A 73 -0.09 6.16 -13.18
CA TYR A 73 0.78 5.65 -14.27
C TYR A 73 0.00 4.96 -15.40
N PHE A 74 -1.16 4.35 -15.08
CA PHE A 74 -1.94 3.52 -16.02
C PHE A 74 -3.18 4.23 -16.56
N LEU A 75 -3.36 5.53 -16.28
CA LEU A 75 -4.50 6.30 -16.76
C LEU A 75 -4.50 6.43 -18.28
N GLN A 76 -5.69 6.31 -18.86
CA GLN A 76 -5.92 6.46 -20.30
C GLN A 76 -6.93 7.57 -20.54
N SER A 77 -6.63 8.46 -21.47
CA SER A 77 -7.47 9.64 -21.77
C SER A 77 -8.77 9.29 -22.51
N ASP A 78 -8.87 8.10 -23.09
CA ASP A 78 -10.04 7.62 -23.83
C ASP A 78 -11.04 6.82 -22.98
N TRP A 79 -10.81 6.70 -21.69
CA TRP A 79 -11.77 6.03 -20.80
C TRP A 79 -13.08 6.82 -20.68
N HIS A 80 -14.19 6.17 -21.06
CA HIS A 80 -15.53 6.74 -20.91
C HIS A 80 -16.05 6.55 -19.47
N ASN A 81 -16.34 7.66 -18.80
CA ASN A 81 -16.94 7.67 -17.45
C ASN A 81 -16.23 6.77 -16.43
N PRO A 82 -14.90 6.89 -16.26
CA PRO A 82 -14.13 5.98 -15.41
C PRO A 82 -14.65 5.95 -13.96
N LEU A 83 -15.04 7.09 -13.39
CA LEU A 83 -15.55 7.17 -12.03
C LEU A 83 -16.87 6.42 -11.86
N ALA A 84 -17.82 6.56 -12.78
CA ALA A 84 -19.08 5.81 -12.74
C ALA A 84 -18.85 4.30 -12.92
N ARG A 85 -17.79 3.90 -13.64
CA ARG A 85 -17.39 2.49 -13.73
C ARG A 85 -16.86 1.98 -12.39
N LEU A 86 -16.02 2.78 -11.71
CA LEU A 86 -15.50 2.43 -10.37
C LEU A 86 -16.65 2.32 -9.35
N GLU A 87 -17.61 3.24 -9.34
CA GLU A 87 -18.77 3.18 -8.45
C GLU A 87 -19.58 1.89 -8.65
N ARG A 88 -19.82 1.49 -9.91
CA ARG A 88 -20.52 0.22 -10.20
C ARG A 88 -19.76 -0.99 -9.71
N GLU A 89 -18.44 -1.05 -9.95
CA GLU A 89 -17.61 -2.16 -9.48
C GLU A 89 -17.60 -2.22 -7.95
N LEU A 90 -17.50 -1.06 -7.30
CA LEU A 90 -17.51 -0.96 -5.86
C LEU A 90 -18.86 -1.38 -5.24
N SER A 91 -19.98 -1.16 -5.95
CA SER A 91 -21.32 -1.53 -5.48
C SER A 91 -21.54 -3.05 -5.37
N VAL A 92 -20.75 -3.85 -6.10
CA VAL A 92 -20.80 -5.33 -6.10
C VAL A 92 -19.57 -5.97 -5.45
N ARG A 93 -18.72 -5.17 -4.79
CA ARG A 93 -17.51 -5.67 -4.15
C ARG A 93 -17.79 -6.69 -3.05
N SER A 94 -16.87 -7.60 -2.84
CA SER A 94 -16.87 -8.47 -1.65
C SER A 94 -16.33 -7.73 -0.42
N GLU A 95 -16.48 -8.33 0.76
CA GLU A 95 -15.92 -7.81 2.02
C GLU A 95 -14.38 -7.76 2.02
N ALA A 96 -13.72 -8.50 1.12
CA ALA A 96 -12.28 -8.45 0.95
C ALA A 96 -11.79 -7.16 0.25
N CYS A 97 -12.69 -6.34 -0.33
CA CYS A 97 -12.37 -5.00 -0.81
C CYS A 97 -12.37 -4.01 0.36
N ILE A 98 -11.20 -3.78 0.94
CA ILE A 98 -11.03 -3.03 2.20
C ILE A 98 -10.58 -1.57 2.04
N ALA A 99 -10.28 -1.14 0.80
CA ALA A 99 -9.83 0.22 0.50
C ALA A 99 -10.18 0.62 -0.94
N LEU A 100 -10.08 1.91 -1.26
CA LEU A 100 -9.94 2.36 -2.63
C LEU A 100 -8.47 2.69 -2.93
N GLY A 101 -8.02 2.25 -4.10
CA GLY A 101 -6.66 2.50 -4.59
C GLY A 101 -6.16 1.36 -5.50
N GLU A 102 -5.01 1.55 -6.02
CA GLU A 102 -4.08 2.65 -5.81
C GLU A 102 -4.57 3.89 -6.55
N MET A 103 -4.43 5.06 -5.94
CA MET A 103 -4.78 6.34 -6.55
C MET A 103 -3.76 7.41 -6.13
N GLY A 104 -3.61 8.47 -6.89
CA GLY A 104 -2.70 9.52 -6.47
C GLY A 104 -2.14 10.35 -7.60
N LEU A 105 -0.91 10.86 -7.39
CA LEU A 105 -0.22 11.73 -8.33
C LEU A 105 1.22 11.26 -8.55
N ASP A 106 1.66 11.27 -9.80
CA ASP A 106 3.04 11.00 -10.19
C ASP A 106 3.58 12.13 -11.08
N GLY A 107 4.55 12.87 -10.58
CA GLY A 107 5.20 13.98 -11.30
C GLY A 107 6.33 13.53 -12.24
N MET A 108 6.54 12.23 -12.42
CA MET A 108 7.63 11.69 -13.24
C MET A 108 7.15 10.96 -14.50
N ILE A 109 5.85 10.98 -14.77
CA ILE A 109 5.21 10.34 -15.91
C ILE A 109 4.65 11.37 -16.89
N ALA A 110 4.41 10.95 -18.12
CA ALA A 110 3.89 11.82 -19.18
C ALA A 110 2.36 12.00 -19.15
N VAL A 111 1.65 11.32 -18.22
CA VAL A 111 0.20 11.47 -18.09
C VAL A 111 -0.14 12.88 -17.60
N ASP A 112 -1.12 13.51 -18.24
CA ASP A 112 -1.55 14.86 -17.91
C ASP A 112 -1.86 15.00 -16.42
N THR A 113 -1.25 15.98 -15.78
CA THR A 113 -1.43 16.28 -14.34
C THR A 113 -2.90 16.64 -14.03
N GLN A 114 -3.58 17.33 -14.94
CA GLN A 114 -4.98 17.71 -14.74
C GLN A 114 -5.89 16.47 -14.71
N LEU A 115 -5.62 15.48 -15.60
CA LEU A 115 -6.32 14.21 -15.59
C LEU A 115 -6.07 13.43 -14.29
N GLN A 116 -4.81 13.38 -13.84
CA GLN A 116 -4.46 12.73 -12.57
C GLN A 116 -5.23 13.36 -11.39
N GLU A 117 -5.25 14.70 -11.29
CA GLU A 117 -5.94 15.42 -10.23
C GLU A 117 -7.46 15.23 -10.27
N GLN A 118 -8.07 15.30 -11.45
CA GLN A 118 -9.51 15.08 -11.61
C GLN A 118 -9.93 13.69 -11.17
N LEU A 119 -9.17 12.66 -11.57
CA LEU A 119 -9.46 11.28 -11.17
C LEU A 119 -9.17 11.03 -9.70
N LEU A 120 -8.12 11.61 -9.14
CA LEU A 120 -7.86 11.54 -7.71
C LEU A 120 -9.01 12.13 -6.89
N VAL A 121 -9.45 13.37 -7.22
CA VAL A 121 -10.55 14.03 -6.51
C VAL A 121 -11.86 13.25 -6.62
N GLY A 122 -12.16 12.72 -7.80
CA GLY A 122 -13.33 11.86 -8.01
C GLY A 122 -13.26 10.57 -7.19
N GLN A 123 -12.12 9.90 -7.17
CA GLN A 123 -11.92 8.69 -6.37
C GLN A 123 -12.01 8.97 -4.85
N LEU A 124 -11.48 10.09 -4.38
CA LEU A 124 -11.64 10.51 -2.98
C LEU A 124 -13.12 10.74 -2.61
N ALA A 125 -13.91 11.32 -3.52
CA ALA A 125 -15.36 11.49 -3.29
C ALA A 125 -16.09 10.14 -3.22
N ILE A 126 -15.75 9.18 -4.07
CA ILE A 126 -16.28 7.81 -4.04
C ILE A 126 -15.88 7.11 -2.73
N ALA A 127 -14.62 7.19 -2.33
CA ALA A 127 -14.12 6.61 -1.08
C ALA A 127 -14.82 7.22 0.15
N GLN A 128 -15.05 8.55 0.13
CA GLN A 128 -15.79 9.26 1.17
C GLN A 128 -17.23 8.73 1.29
N SER A 129 -17.92 8.53 0.16
CA SER A 129 -19.30 7.99 0.13
C SER A 129 -19.36 6.54 0.57
N ALA A 130 -18.35 5.74 0.21
CA ALA A 130 -18.24 4.33 0.58
C ALA A 130 -17.69 4.11 2.00
N GLN A 131 -17.25 5.16 2.68
CA GLN A 131 -16.62 5.12 4.00
C GLN A 131 -15.38 4.20 4.05
N LEU A 132 -14.59 4.20 2.98
CA LEU A 132 -13.39 3.37 2.87
C LEU A 132 -12.11 4.21 2.99
N PRO A 133 -11.06 3.66 3.62
CA PRO A 133 -9.72 4.24 3.55
C PRO A 133 -9.17 4.17 2.11
N VAL A 134 -8.12 4.93 1.83
CA VAL A 134 -7.51 4.96 0.50
C VAL A 134 -6.03 4.61 0.53
N ILE A 135 -5.55 4.03 -0.57
CA ILE A 135 -4.12 3.79 -0.82
C ILE A 135 -3.61 4.87 -1.76
N LEU A 136 -2.68 5.68 -1.28
CA LEU A 136 -2.19 6.85 -2.00
C LEU A 136 -0.79 6.62 -2.57
N HIS A 137 -0.66 6.87 -3.87
CA HIS A 137 0.59 7.01 -4.60
C HIS A 137 1.04 8.48 -4.61
N SER A 138 2.32 8.74 -4.35
CA SER A 138 2.88 10.09 -4.47
C SER A 138 4.34 10.07 -4.88
N ARG A 139 4.64 10.42 -6.11
CA ARG A 139 6.02 10.54 -6.60
C ARG A 139 6.31 11.97 -7.06
N LYS A 140 7.15 12.70 -6.29
CA LYS A 140 7.46 14.12 -6.52
C LYS A 140 6.25 15.07 -6.39
N THR A 141 5.16 14.66 -5.76
CA THR A 141 3.88 15.39 -5.73
C THR A 141 3.31 15.58 -4.32
N HIS A 142 4.05 15.25 -3.26
CA HIS A 142 3.56 15.28 -1.86
C HIS A 142 2.83 16.57 -1.49
N ASN A 143 3.37 17.74 -1.83
CA ASN A 143 2.75 19.03 -1.47
C ASN A 143 1.40 19.23 -2.19
N ARG A 144 1.33 18.85 -3.48
CA ARG A 144 0.09 18.97 -4.25
C ARG A 144 -0.95 17.97 -3.76
N LEU A 145 -0.55 16.74 -3.47
CA LEU A 145 -1.42 15.73 -2.89
C LEU A 145 -2.00 16.19 -1.55
N LEU A 146 -1.18 16.71 -0.64
CA LEU A 146 -1.63 17.29 0.64
C LEU A 146 -2.64 18.43 0.44
N GLN A 147 -2.42 19.29 -0.54
CA GLN A 147 -3.36 20.39 -0.86
C GLN A 147 -4.72 19.85 -1.29
N LEU A 148 -4.76 18.85 -2.18
CA LEU A 148 -6.00 18.22 -2.66
C LEU A 148 -6.73 17.48 -1.53
N LEU A 149 -6.02 16.73 -0.69
CA LEU A 149 -6.61 16.07 0.48
C LEU A 149 -7.29 17.07 1.44
N LYS A 150 -6.65 18.22 1.69
CA LYS A 150 -7.24 19.29 2.52
C LYS A 150 -8.46 19.94 1.85
N GLN A 151 -8.40 20.16 0.53
CA GLN A 151 -9.51 20.75 -0.23
C GLN A 151 -10.73 19.84 -0.28
N THR A 152 -10.52 18.54 -0.48
CA THR A 152 -11.61 17.54 -0.50
C THR A 152 -12.16 17.22 0.87
N ARG A 153 -11.47 17.59 1.95
CA ARG A 153 -11.84 17.27 3.34
C ARG A 153 -12.08 15.77 3.56
N PHE A 154 -11.27 14.94 2.91
CA PHE A 154 -11.38 13.50 3.03
C PHE A 154 -11.13 13.05 4.48
N GLN A 155 -11.99 12.16 5.04
CA GLN A 155 -12.02 11.88 6.48
C GLN A 155 -11.65 10.44 6.85
N TYR A 156 -11.58 9.52 5.87
CA TYR A 156 -11.38 8.09 6.17
C TYR A 156 -9.93 7.64 6.19
N GLY A 157 -8.98 8.57 5.99
CA GLY A 157 -7.56 8.27 6.07
C GLY A 157 -7.12 7.19 5.07
N GLY A 158 -6.16 6.37 5.48
CA GLY A 158 -5.61 5.30 4.64
C GLY A 158 -4.10 5.20 4.75
N VAL A 159 -3.45 4.79 3.68
CA VAL A 159 -1.99 4.61 3.62
C VAL A 159 -1.41 5.47 2.50
N LEU A 160 -0.38 6.25 2.83
CA LEU A 160 0.54 6.80 1.83
C LEU A 160 1.64 5.77 1.61
N HIS A 161 1.54 5.02 0.51
CA HIS A 161 2.49 3.95 0.21
C HIS A 161 3.82 4.48 -0.31
N ALA A 162 4.85 3.63 -0.31
CA ALA A 162 6.21 3.89 -0.80
C ALA A 162 6.78 5.24 -0.35
N PHE A 163 6.54 5.60 0.91
CA PHE A 163 6.90 6.93 1.40
C PHE A 163 8.41 7.16 1.27
N SER A 164 8.74 8.27 0.60
CA SER A 164 10.10 8.77 0.46
C SER A 164 10.11 10.28 0.71
N GLY A 165 10.35 10.69 1.96
CA GLY A 165 10.24 12.09 2.33
C GLY A 165 10.85 12.44 3.69
N SER A 166 10.56 13.65 4.16
CA SER A 166 11.00 14.14 5.48
C SER A 166 9.98 13.83 6.57
N VAL A 167 10.44 13.90 7.83
CA VAL A 167 9.57 13.85 9.01
C VAL A 167 8.40 14.83 8.89
N GLN A 168 8.68 16.09 8.51
CA GLN A 168 7.65 17.13 8.40
C GLN A 168 6.62 16.82 7.33
N GLN A 169 7.03 16.23 6.20
CA GLN A 169 6.08 15.80 5.16
C GLN A 169 5.19 14.66 5.68
N ALA A 170 5.78 13.64 6.30
CA ALA A 170 5.03 12.53 6.88
C ALA A 170 4.02 13.02 7.94
N GLN A 171 4.44 13.90 8.85
CA GLN A 171 3.58 14.46 9.89
C GLN A 171 2.33 15.16 9.34
N GLN A 172 2.43 15.81 8.17
CA GLN A 172 1.27 16.45 7.54
C GLN A 172 0.24 15.41 7.03
N PHE A 173 0.70 14.27 6.50
CA PHE A 173 -0.21 13.17 6.12
C PHE A 173 -0.81 12.49 7.36
N ILE A 174 -0.01 12.26 8.39
CA ILE A 174 -0.46 11.68 9.67
C ILE A 174 -1.55 12.55 10.29
N ALA A 175 -1.39 13.87 10.27
CA ALA A 175 -2.39 14.82 10.77
C ALA A 175 -3.73 14.78 9.99
N LEU A 176 -3.72 14.25 8.77
CA LEU A 176 -4.93 14.00 7.96
C LEU A 176 -5.45 12.57 8.11
N GLY A 177 -4.93 11.78 9.06
CA GLY A 177 -5.39 10.42 9.35
C GLY A 177 -4.70 9.32 8.55
N PHE A 178 -3.66 9.64 7.79
CA PHE A 178 -2.92 8.63 6.99
C PHE A 178 -1.86 7.91 7.80
N ARG A 179 -1.64 6.65 7.48
CA ARG A 179 -0.46 5.87 7.87
C ARG A 179 0.61 5.98 6.79
N ILE A 180 1.85 5.79 7.19
CA ILE A 180 3.03 5.86 6.32
C ILE A 180 3.47 4.44 6.01
N GLY A 181 3.42 4.08 4.72
CA GLY A 181 3.92 2.80 4.22
C GLY A 181 5.45 2.76 4.26
N VAL A 182 5.98 1.75 4.93
CA VAL A 182 7.41 1.53 5.11
C VAL A 182 7.83 0.31 4.32
N GLY A 183 8.53 0.54 3.21
CA GLY A 183 8.99 -0.51 2.29
C GLY A 183 10.50 -0.60 2.19
N GLY A 184 10.97 -1.31 1.15
CA GLY A 184 12.37 -1.64 0.92
C GLY A 184 13.34 -0.46 0.84
N VAL A 185 12.86 0.77 0.62
CA VAL A 185 13.70 1.96 0.54
C VAL A 185 14.56 2.20 1.80
N ILE A 186 14.06 1.82 2.97
CA ILE A 186 14.81 2.00 4.24
C ILE A 186 16.01 1.06 4.38
N THR A 187 16.08 0.01 3.57
CA THR A 187 17.22 -0.92 3.56
C THR A 187 18.46 -0.31 2.87
N TYR A 188 18.27 0.78 2.10
CA TYR A 188 19.36 1.46 1.41
C TYR A 188 20.04 2.49 2.32
N PRO A 189 21.35 2.37 2.63
CA PRO A 189 22.04 3.34 3.49
C PRO A 189 21.95 4.78 2.99
N ARG A 190 21.87 4.98 1.67
CA ARG A 190 21.76 6.32 1.04
C ARG A 190 20.41 7.01 1.27
N ALA A 191 19.38 6.29 1.68
CA ALA A 191 18.02 6.81 1.90
C ALA A 191 17.89 7.55 3.24
N ASN A 192 18.89 8.34 3.63
CA ASN A 192 19.04 8.97 4.94
C ASN A 192 17.78 9.71 5.40
N LYS A 193 17.15 10.47 4.50
CA LYS A 193 15.97 11.28 4.80
C LYS A 193 14.79 10.43 5.23
N THR A 194 14.50 9.37 4.47
CA THR A 194 13.40 8.42 4.77
C THR A 194 13.72 7.58 6.00
N ARG A 195 14.96 7.10 6.13
CA ARG A 195 15.43 6.37 7.30
C ARG A 195 15.28 7.18 8.60
N GLN A 196 15.65 8.45 8.57
CA GLN A 196 15.45 9.36 9.69
C GLN A 196 13.95 9.57 9.97
N ALA A 197 13.13 9.73 8.95
CA ALA A 197 11.69 9.90 9.12
C ALA A 197 11.07 8.71 9.86
N VAL A 198 11.27 7.48 9.38
CA VAL A 198 10.67 6.28 10.00
C VAL A 198 11.22 5.97 11.40
N ALA A 199 12.45 6.41 11.69
CA ALA A 199 13.02 6.31 13.04
C ALA A 199 12.35 7.25 14.05
N MET A 200 11.90 8.43 13.60
CA MET A 200 11.38 9.49 14.48
C MET A 200 9.85 9.55 14.56
N LEU A 201 9.14 9.00 13.58
CA LEU A 201 7.67 9.03 13.56
C LEU A 201 7.07 8.13 14.66
N PRO A 202 5.88 8.49 15.20
CA PRO A 202 5.16 7.60 16.11
C PRO A 202 4.90 6.25 15.44
N ILE A 203 5.14 5.15 16.17
CA ILE A 203 4.99 3.80 15.63
C ILE A 203 3.56 3.53 15.16
N GLU A 204 2.57 4.12 15.83
CA GLU A 204 1.15 4.01 15.49
C GLU A 204 0.82 4.58 14.12
N SER A 205 1.73 5.37 13.55
CA SER A 205 1.57 5.98 12.22
C SER A 205 2.20 5.17 11.09
N LEU A 206 2.86 4.05 11.38
CA LEU A 206 3.59 3.24 10.40
C LEU A 206 2.84 1.94 10.08
N VAL A 207 2.96 1.48 8.84
CA VAL A 207 2.59 0.14 8.37
C VAL A 207 3.71 -0.40 7.48
N LEU A 208 3.79 -1.73 7.32
CA LEU A 208 4.80 -2.37 6.47
C LEU A 208 4.22 -2.71 5.10
N GLU A 209 5.09 -2.67 4.09
CA GLU A 209 4.76 -3.05 2.72
C GLU A 209 6.02 -3.49 1.95
N THR A 210 5.83 -4.11 0.78
CA THR A 210 6.94 -4.44 -0.12
C THR A 210 6.93 -3.64 -1.41
N ASP A 211 5.74 -3.32 -1.94
CA ASP A 211 5.52 -2.85 -3.30
C ASP A 211 6.01 -3.85 -4.35
N ALA A 212 6.01 -5.15 -3.99
CA ALA A 212 6.45 -6.22 -4.89
C ALA A 212 5.55 -6.30 -6.14
N PRO A 213 6.12 -6.58 -7.34
CA PRO A 213 7.49 -6.98 -7.65
C PRO A 213 8.49 -5.83 -7.74
N ASP A 214 8.04 -4.60 -7.59
CA ASP A 214 8.86 -3.41 -7.68
C ASP A 214 9.66 -3.17 -6.37
N MET A 215 10.48 -2.14 -6.34
CA MET A 215 11.24 -1.66 -5.18
C MET A 215 12.05 -2.73 -4.43
N PRO A 216 12.91 -3.51 -5.11
CA PRO A 216 13.72 -4.54 -4.46
C PRO A 216 14.58 -3.94 -3.34
N LEU A 217 14.81 -4.75 -2.28
CA LEU A 217 15.63 -4.37 -1.15
C LEU A 217 17.11 -4.18 -1.55
N SER A 218 17.86 -3.47 -0.71
CA SER A 218 19.31 -3.31 -0.88
C SER A 218 19.99 -4.68 -0.87
N GLY A 219 20.77 -4.95 -1.94
CA GLY A 219 21.41 -6.25 -2.17
C GLY A 219 20.61 -7.20 -3.07
N LEU A 220 19.35 -6.88 -3.39
CA LEU A 220 18.49 -7.70 -4.25
C LEU A 220 18.14 -6.97 -5.57
N GLN A 221 18.87 -5.91 -5.91
CA GLN A 221 18.63 -5.14 -7.14
C GLN A 221 18.80 -6.03 -8.38
N GLY A 222 17.92 -5.84 -9.36
CA GLY A 222 17.88 -6.61 -10.59
C GLY A 222 17.08 -7.91 -10.50
N GLN A 223 16.51 -8.21 -9.34
CA GLN A 223 15.53 -9.29 -9.14
C GLN A 223 14.18 -8.71 -8.76
N PRO A 224 13.05 -9.35 -9.13
CA PRO A 224 11.74 -8.96 -8.63
C PRO A 224 11.72 -9.00 -7.09
N ASN A 225 11.14 -7.96 -6.48
CA ASN A 225 10.83 -7.97 -5.06
C ASN A 225 9.72 -9.00 -4.76
N HIS A 226 9.58 -9.42 -3.51
CA HIS A 226 8.60 -10.41 -3.12
C HIS A 226 8.13 -10.17 -1.67
N PRO A 227 6.84 -10.37 -1.34
CA PRO A 227 6.34 -10.23 0.04
C PRO A 227 7.12 -11.06 1.08
N ARG A 228 7.72 -12.20 0.71
CA ARG A 228 8.60 -12.97 1.61
C ARG A 228 9.79 -12.18 2.17
N TYR A 229 10.12 -11.04 1.59
CA TYR A 229 11.21 -10.16 2.05
C TYR A 229 10.73 -9.10 3.07
N LEU A 230 9.44 -9.03 3.38
CA LEU A 230 8.89 -8.10 4.36
C LEU A 230 9.57 -8.20 5.75
N PRO A 231 9.97 -9.38 6.27
CA PRO A 231 10.75 -9.48 7.51
C PRO A 231 12.05 -8.69 7.48
N GLN A 232 12.72 -8.58 6.33
CA GLN A 232 13.96 -7.79 6.21
C GLN A 232 13.68 -6.28 6.29
N VAL A 233 12.50 -5.81 5.87
CA VAL A 233 12.05 -4.43 6.08
C VAL A 233 11.79 -4.18 7.57
N LEU A 234 11.12 -5.13 8.25
CA LEU A 234 10.92 -5.08 9.70
C LEU A 234 12.26 -5.00 10.45
N ASP A 235 13.23 -5.87 10.12
CA ASP A 235 14.55 -5.89 10.75
C ASP A 235 15.28 -4.55 10.56
N ALA A 236 15.22 -3.98 9.35
CA ALA A 236 15.81 -2.68 9.06
C ALA A 236 15.13 -1.56 9.88
N LEU A 237 13.82 -1.60 10.02
CA LEU A 237 13.06 -0.65 10.83
C LEU A 237 13.40 -0.79 12.32
N ALA A 238 13.45 -2.03 12.84
CA ALA A 238 13.82 -2.32 14.23
C ALA A 238 15.23 -1.79 14.58
N GLN A 239 16.19 -2.00 13.68
CA GLN A 239 17.55 -1.45 13.83
C GLN A 239 17.56 0.09 13.84
N LEU A 240 16.81 0.73 12.95
CA LEU A 240 16.73 2.20 12.88
C LEU A 240 16.11 2.81 14.12
N ARG A 241 15.14 2.13 14.73
CA ARG A 241 14.41 2.60 15.91
C ARG A 241 15.04 2.12 17.23
N ASN A 242 15.98 1.18 17.16
CA ASN A 242 16.54 0.48 18.32
C ASN A 242 15.44 -0.14 19.20
N GLU A 243 14.48 -0.81 18.56
CA GLU A 243 13.33 -1.47 19.18
C GLU A 243 13.37 -2.98 18.94
N ASP A 244 12.69 -3.74 19.80
CA ASP A 244 12.56 -5.20 19.64
C ASP A 244 11.70 -5.54 18.41
N PRO A 245 12.17 -6.38 17.47
CA PRO A 245 11.45 -6.66 16.25
C PRO A 245 10.11 -7.38 16.47
N HIS A 246 9.96 -8.20 17.53
CA HIS A 246 8.71 -8.90 17.83
C HIS A 246 7.63 -7.94 18.33
N GLN A 247 8.00 -7.02 19.23
CA GLN A 247 7.08 -5.98 19.70
C GLN A 247 6.68 -5.03 18.56
N LEU A 248 7.66 -4.68 17.72
CA LEU A 248 7.45 -3.83 16.56
C LEU A 248 6.51 -4.49 15.55
N ALA A 249 6.70 -5.78 15.26
CA ALA A 249 5.83 -6.53 14.36
C ALA A 249 4.37 -6.54 14.85
N GLN A 250 4.13 -6.80 16.13
CA GLN A 250 2.79 -6.79 16.70
C GLN A 250 2.14 -5.41 16.55
N GLN A 251 2.86 -4.34 16.87
CA GLN A 251 2.34 -2.98 16.74
C GLN A 251 2.00 -2.62 15.28
N LEU A 252 2.85 -3.00 14.32
CA LEU A 252 2.65 -2.76 12.90
C LEU A 252 1.49 -3.59 12.33
N TRP A 253 1.33 -4.83 12.82
CA TRP A 253 0.16 -5.65 12.53
C TRP A 253 -1.13 -4.96 12.99
N ASP A 254 -1.19 -4.53 14.26
CA ASP A 254 -2.34 -3.83 14.83
C ASP A 254 -2.66 -2.52 14.08
N ASN A 255 -1.63 -1.78 13.66
CA ASN A 255 -1.80 -0.57 12.86
C ASN A 255 -2.46 -0.88 11.51
N SER A 256 -2.03 -1.98 10.88
CA SER A 256 -2.57 -2.43 9.59
C SER A 256 -4.03 -2.85 9.72
N LEU A 257 -4.37 -3.61 10.77
CA LEU A 257 -5.77 -3.97 11.04
C LEU A 257 -6.63 -2.73 11.29
N ARG A 258 -6.12 -1.79 12.08
CA ARG A 258 -6.86 -0.58 12.45
C ARG A 258 -7.12 0.33 11.26
N VAL A 259 -6.15 0.54 10.38
CA VAL A 259 -6.31 1.43 9.22
C VAL A 259 -7.33 0.90 8.23
N PHE A 260 -7.45 -0.42 8.11
CA PHE A 260 -8.40 -1.07 7.20
C PHE A 260 -9.69 -1.54 7.87
N GLY A 261 -9.88 -1.28 9.17
CA GLY A 261 -11.09 -1.69 9.90
C GLY A 261 -11.25 -3.20 10.03
N LEU A 262 -10.14 -3.94 10.02
CA LEU A 262 -10.12 -5.40 10.17
C LEU A 262 -10.02 -5.79 11.65
N SER A 263 -10.65 -6.91 11.99
CA SER A 263 -10.48 -7.55 13.29
C SER A 263 -9.38 -8.61 13.26
N GLU A 264 -8.81 -8.91 14.42
CA GLU A 264 -8.13 -10.20 14.61
C GLU A 264 -9.17 -11.32 14.46
N ALA A 265 -8.98 -12.18 13.48
CA ALA A 265 -9.80 -13.38 13.31
C ALA A 265 -9.12 -14.55 14.01
#